data_bd4dea7c186f1f08b58bc6c23885c321
#
_entry.id   bd4dea7c186f1f08b58bc6c23885c321
#
_cell.length_a   1.000
_cell.length_b   1.000
_cell.length_c   1.000
_cell.angle_alpha   90.00
_cell.angle_beta   90.00
_cell.angle_gamma   90.00
#
_symmetry.space_group_name_H-M   'P 1'
#
loop_
_entity.id
_entity.type
_entity.pdbx_description
1 polymer ?
#
loop_
_entity_poly.entity_id
_entity_poly.type
_entity_poly.pdbx_seq_one_letter_code
_entity_poly.pdbx_strand_id
1 'polypeptide(L)'
;MNTIDILSKLISFRTISELTNKELAKYISNYLAKYKVKTQLFEGNPGQFNLYAKIGPEVDGGIILSGHTDVVPTEGQNWITNPFKLVKKKNKLFGRRSCDMKGFIAVVLA
;
A
#
# COMPACT_ATOMS: atom_id res chain seq x y z
N MET A 1 -14.81 -2.71 2.59
CA MET A 1 -13.80 -2.17 3.53
C MET A 1 -13.65 -0.68 3.30
N ASN A 2 -13.56 0.08 4.36
CA ASN A 2 -13.33 1.52 4.27
C ASN A 2 -11.83 1.84 4.20
N THR A 3 -11.52 3.10 3.93
CA THR A 3 -10.12 3.56 3.77
C THR A 3 -9.26 3.25 5.00
N ILE A 4 -9.80 3.40 6.21
CA ILE A 4 -9.05 3.17 7.45
C ILE A 4 -8.71 1.67 7.60
N ASP A 5 -9.64 0.78 7.28
CA ASP A 5 -9.38 -0.66 7.33
C ASP A 5 -8.30 -1.06 6.33
N ILE A 6 -8.37 -0.53 5.11
CA ILE A 6 -7.37 -0.78 4.08
C ILE A 6 -6.01 -0.24 4.53
N LEU A 7 -5.97 0.99 5.03
CA LEU A 7 -4.73 1.60 5.53
C LEU A 7 -4.12 0.78 6.67
N SER A 8 -4.93 0.34 7.61
CA SER A 8 -4.48 -0.51 8.72
C SER A 8 -3.79 -1.78 8.20
N LYS A 9 -4.40 -2.41 7.19
CA LYS A 9 -3.82 -3.61 6.57
C LYS A 9 -2.51 -3.29 5.85
N LEU A 10 -2.47 -2.22 5.06
CA LEU A 10 -1.26 -1.83 4.33
C LEU A 10 -0.10 -1.51 5.28
N ILE A 11 -0.37 -0.85 6.39
CA ILE A 11 0.66 -0.52 7.39
C ILE A 11 1.19 -1.77 8.09
N SER A 12 0.38 -2.81 8.24
CA SER A 12 0.80 -4.05 8.89
C SER A 12 1.89 -4.79 8.10
N PHE A 13 2.01 -4.53 6.81
CA PHE A 13 3.09 -5.11 6.00
C PHE A 13 4.39 -4.34 6.20
N ARG A 14 5.46 -5.05 6.54
CA ARG A 14 6.78 -4.47 6.77
C ARG A 14 7.53 -4.33 5.44
N THR A 15 7.09 -3.41 4.61
CA THR A 15 7.68 -3.17 3.28
C THR A 15 8.83 -2.17 3.33
N ILE A 16 9.76 -2.36 4.28
CA ILE A 16 11.02 -1.61 4.35
C ILE A 16 11.79 -1.86 3.04
N SER A 17 12.44 -0.83 2.50
CA SER A 17 13.04 -0.87 1.15
C SER A 17 13.97 -2.06 0.89
N GLU A 18 14.61 -2.59 1.92
CA GLU A 18 15.51 -3.75 1.82
C GLU A 18 14.80 -5.10 1.90
N LEU A 19 13.50 -5.11 2.22
CA LEU A 19 12.70 -6.32 2.34
C LEU A 19 11.76 -6.46 1.14
N THR A 20 11.21 -7.68 0.96
CA THR A 20 10.25 -7.92 -0.10
C THR A 20 8.91 -7.23 0.18
N ASN A 21 8.23 -6.77 -0.88
CA ASN A 21 6.86 -6.28 -0.81
C ASN A 21 5.85 -7.29 -1.38
N LYS A 22 6.25 -8.54 -1.56
CA LYS A 22 5.44 -9.56 -2.23
C LYS A 22 4.07 -9.75 -1.58
N GLU A 23 4.03 -9.85 -0.26
CA GLU A 23 2.78 -10.09 0.47
C GLU A 23 1.82 -8.90 0.35
N LEU A 24 2.34 -7.67 0.39
CA LEU A 24 1.53 -6.48 0.18
C LEU A 24 0.98 -6.43 -1.24
N ALA A 25 1.81 -6.72 -2.24
CA ALA A 25 1.39 -6.75 -3.63
C ALA A 25 0.32 -7.81 -3.87
N LYS A 26 0.46 -9.00 -3.30
CA LYS A 26 -0.56 -10.04 -3.34
C LYS A 26 -1.87 -9.61 -2.68
N TYR A 27 -1.78 -8.95 -1.54
CA TYR A 27 -2.97 -8.45 -0.84
C TYR A 27 -3.76 -7.49 -1.74
N ILE A 28 -3.08 -6.53 -2.37
CA ILE A 28 -3.74 -5.57 -3.27
C ILE A 28 -4.33 -6.29 -4.48
N SER A 29 -3.58 -7.21 -5.08
CA SER A 29 -4.07 -7.98 -6.23
C SER A 29 -5.32 -8.77 -5.88
N ASN A 30 -5.33 -9.46 -4.74
CA ASN A 30 -6.48 -10.23 -4.28
C ASN A 30 -7.67 -9.32 -3.93
N TYR A 31 -7.42 -8.16 -3.33
CA TYR A 31 -8.45 -7.19 -3.04
C TYR A 31 -9.14 -6.70 -4.32
N LEU A 32 -8.36 -6.32 -5.32
CA LEU A 32 -8.89 -5.85 -6.61
C LEU A 32 -9.62 -6.95 -7.38
N ALA A 33 -9.18 -8.20 -7.24
CA ALA A 33 -9.84 -9.34 -7.88
C ALA A 33 -11.29 -9.51 -7.39
N LYS A 34 -11.60 -9.15 -6.16
CA LYS A 34 -12.98 -9.18 -5.63
C LYS A 34 -13.90 -8.25 -6.41
N TYR A 35 -13.37 -7.20 -7.02
CA TYR A 35 -14.09 -6.24 -7.84
C TYR A 35 -13.92 -6.51 -9.33
N LYS A 36 -13.43 -7.71 -9.69
CA LYS A 36 -13.20 -8.15 -11.08
C LYS A 36 -12.17 -7.26 -11.81
N VAL A 37 -11.26 -6.66 -11.08
CA VAL A 37 -10.15 -5.89 -11.64
C VAL A 37 -8.95 -6.82 -11.79
N LYS A 38 -8.46 -6.96 -13.01
CA LYS A 38 -7.25 -7.74 -13.30
C LYS A 38 -6.01 -6.92 -12.98
N THR A 39 -5.02 -7.58 -12.40
CA THR A 39 -3.74 -6.96 -12.07
C THR A 39 -2.59 -7.69 -12.76
N GLN A 40 -1.50 -6.97 -12.95
CA GLN A 40 -0.23 -7.55 -13.42
C GLN A 40 0.85 -7.23 -12.40
N LEU A 41 1.63 -8.25 -12.06
CA LEU A 41 2.75 -8.11 -11.14
C LEU A 41 4.05 -8.24 -11.93
N PHE A 42 4.96 -7.30 -11.72
CA PHE A 42 6.27 -7.28 -12.38
C PHE A 42 7.34 -7.32 -11.29
N GLU A 43 8.18 -8.35 -11.31
CA GLU A 43 9.33 -8.40 -10.43
C GLU A 43 10.50 -7.68 -11.09
N GLY A 44 10.99 -6.62 -10.42
CA GLY A 44 12.20 -5.91 -10.82
C GLY A 44 13.42 -6.55 -10.18
N ASN A 45 13.96 -5.93 -9.14
CA ASN A 45 14.97 -6.60 -8.31
C ASN A 45 14.33 -7.78 -7.56
N PRO A 46 15.12 -8.83 -7.20
CA PRO A 46 14.57 -9.98 -6.49
C PRO A 46 13.75 -9.58 -5.26
N GLY A 47 12.52 -10.07 -5.18
CA GLY A 47 11.60 -9.78 -4.08
C GLY A 47 10.91 -8.43 -4.15
N GLN A 48 11.18 -7.59 -5.15
CA GLN A 48 10.56 -6.28 -5.32
C GLN A 48 9.59 -6.28 -6.49
N PHE A 49 8.32 -6.06 -6.20
CA PHE A 49 7.24 -6.17 -7.17
C PHE A 49 6.59 -4.82 -7.44
N ASN A 50 6.28 -4.58 -8.70
CA ASN A 50 5.39 -3.50 -9.13
C ASN A 50 4.04 -4.10 -9.51
N LEU A 51 2.97 -3.44 -9.14
CA LEU A 51 1.62 -3.85 -9.48
C LEU A 51 0.99 -2.83 -10.41
N TYR A 52 0.41 -3.32 -11.49
CA TYR A 52 -0.36 -2.52 -12.44
C TYR A 52 -1.79 -3.04 -12.51
N ALA A 53 -2.74 -2.13 -12.42
CA ALA A 53 -4.17 -2.43 -12.58
C ALA A 53 -4.81 -1.37 -13.46
N LYS A 54 -5.79 -1.77 -14.26
CA LYS A 54 -6.51 -0.87 -15.14
C LYS A 54 -8.01 -1.07 -14.96
N ILE A 55 -8.75 0.04 -14.86
CA ILE A 55 -10.20 0.05 -14.73
C ILE A 55 -10.74 0.96 -15.83
N GLY A 56 -11.79 0.49 -16.51
CA GLY A 56 -12.46 1.24 -17.54
C GLY A 56 -12.24 0.69 -18.95
N PRO A 57 -12.76 1.39 -19.97
CA PRO A 57 -12.70 0.93 -21.35
C PRO A 57 -11.29 1.05 -21.95
N GLU A 58 -11.01 0.22 -22.96
CA GLU A 58 -9.76 0.26 -23.72
C GLU A 58 -9.80 1.40 -24.75
N VAL A 59 -9.63 2.64 -24.28
CA VAL A 59 -9.61 3.85 -25.11
C VAL A 59 -8.37 4.68 -24.77
N ASP A 60 -7.97 5.58 -25.68
CA ASP A 60 -6.87 6.50 -25.44
C ASP A 60 -7.23 7.50 -24.34
N GLY A 61 -6.20 7.89 -23.59
CA GLY A 61 -6.35 8.83 -22.47
C GLY A 61 -6.63 8.12 -21.16
N GLY A 62 -6.83 8.91 -20.13
CA GLY A 62 -7.11 8.41 -18.78
C GLY A 62 -6.26 9.08 -17.72
N ILE A 63 -6.38 8.56 -16.49
CA ILE A 63 -5.67 9.08 -15.33
C ILE A 63 -4.83 7.93 -14.75
N ILE A 64 -3.55 8.22 -14.48
CA ILE A 64 -2.66 7.28 -13.79
C ILE A 64 -2.54 7.71 -12.34
N LEU A 65 -2.89 6.81 -11.41
CA LEU A 65 -2.67 7.00 -9.99
C LEU A 65 -1.50 6.10 -9.58
N SER A 66 -0.38 6.71 -9.21
CA SER A 66 0.86 6.00 -8.93
C SER A 66 1.31 6.24 -7.50
N GLY A 67 1.72 5.20 -6.81
CA GLY A 67 2.22 5.27 -5.45
C GLY A 67 3.25 4.18 -5.18
N HIS A 68 4.15 4.45 -4.21
CA HIS A 68 5.14 3.47 -3.77
C HIS A 68 4.72 2.82 -2.46
N THR A 69 5.16 1.58 -2.26
CA THR A 69 4.82 0.79 -1.07
C THR A 69 5.98 0.63 -0.10
N ASP A 70 7.21 0.91 -0.54
CA ASP A 70 8.38 0.80 0.31
C ASP A 70 8.40 1.90 1.37
N VAL A 71 9.02 1.58 2.48
CA VAL A 71 9.17 2.49 3.61
C VAL A 71 10.62 2.45 4.08
N VAL A 72 11.10 3.57 4.64
CA VAL A 72 12.43 3.58 5.27
C VAL A 72 12.40 2.81 6.59
N PRO A 73 13.54 2.23 7.02
CA PRO A 73 13.61 1.54 8.30
C PRO A 73 13.19 2.43 9.46
N THR A 74 12.58 1.82 10.49
CA THR A 74 12.16 2.52 11.71
C THR A 74 13.18 2.43 12.83
N GLU A 75 14.20 1.61 12.66
CA GLU A 75 15.28 1.42 13.64
C GLU A 75 16.01 2.73 13.90
N GLY A 76 16.31 3.02 15.16
CA GLY A 76 16.95 4.27 15.57
C GLY A 76 16.03 5.49 15.60
N GLN A 77 14.73 5.32 15.32
CA GLN A 77 13.72 6.39 15.41
C GLN A 77 12.93 6.26 16.71
N ASN A 78 12.54 7.41 17.29
CA ASN A 78 11.71 7.44 18.49
C ASN A 78 10.24 7.33 18.13
N TRP A 79 9.71 6.10 18.19
CA TRP A 79 8.29 5.84 17.98
C TRP A 79 7.57 5.65 19.31
N ILE A 80 6.50 6.42 19.55
CA ILE A 80 5.65 6.27 20.74
C ILE A 80 4.58 5.20 20.54
N THR A 81 4.38 4.72 19.31
CA THR A 81 3.47 3.63 18.95
C THR A 81 4.23 2.61 18.10
N ASN A 82 3.67 1.40 17.94
CA ASN A 82 4.23 0.44 16.99
C ASN A 82 4.09 0.99 15.57
N PRO A 83 5.20 1.22 14.82
CA PRO A 83 5.13 1.83 13.49
C PRO A 83 4.38 0.99 12.45
N PHE A 84 4.29 -0.33 12.63
CA PHE A 84 3.60 -1.25 11.72
C PHE A 84 2.19 -1.62 12.18
N LYS A 85 1.64 -0.84 13.09
CA LYS A 85 0.25 -0.96 13.55
C LYS A 85 -0.41 0.41 13.50
N LEU A 86 -1.53 0.52 12.80
CA LEU A 86 -2.28 1.77 12.75
C LEU A 86 -2.91 2.04 14.12
N VAL A 87 -2.63 3.20 14.68
CA VAL A 87 -3.18 3.63 15.97
C VAL A 87 -3.93 4.95 15.77
N LYS A 88 -5.16 5.02 16.25
CA LYS A 88 -5.96 6.24 16.23
C LYS A 88 -5.91 6.91 17.60
N LYS A 89 -5.45 8.17 17.64
CA LYS A 89 -5.40 9.01 18.84
C LYS A 89 -5.80 10.43 18.50
N LYS A 90 -6.75 11.01 19.25
CA LYS A 90 -7.16 12.42 19.12
C LYS A 90 -7.45 12.81 17.66
N ASN A 91 -8.21 12.00 16.93
CA ASN A 91 -8.57 12.19 15.53
C ASN A 91 -7.36 12.18 14.57
N LYS A 92 -6.22 11.62 14.98
CA LYS A 92 -5.05 11.41 14.14
C LYS A 92 -4.75 9.92 14.01
N LEU A 93 -4.19 9.54 12.87
CA LEU A 93 -3.75 8.18 12.59
C LEU A 93 -2.23 8.14 12.61
N PHE A 94 -1.67 7.22 13.41
CA PHE A 94 -0.23 7.03 13.54
C PHE A 94 0.15 5.66 12.98
N GLY A 95 1.17 5.63 12.16
CA GLY A 95 1.71 4.41 11.58
C GLY A 95 2.75 4.75 10.53
N ARG A 96 3.65 3.81 10.24
CA ARG A 96 4.72 4.04 9.26
C ARG A 96 4.12 4.28 7.88
N ARG A 97 4.41 5.47 7.31
CA ARG A 97 3.92 5.91 5.99
C ARG A 97 2.40 6.04 5.90
N SER A 98 1.74 6.31 7.01
CA SER A 98 0.32 6.65 6.97
C SER A 98 0.05 7.88 6.09
N CYS A 99 1.00 8.82 6.04
CA CYS A 99 0.93 10.01 5.19
C CYS A 99 1.60 9.76 3.83
N ASP A 100 2.84 9.31 3.82
CA ASP A 100 3.66 9.16 2.61
C ASP A 100 4.17 7.71 2.48
N MET A 101 3.50 6.81 1.70
CA MET A 101 2.27 7.20 0.99
C MET A 101 1.23 6.08 1.00
N LYS A 102 1.27 5.21 2.02
CA LYS A 102 0.27 4.14 2.17
C LYS A 102 -1.14 4.71 2.34
N GLY A 103 -1.27 5.91 2.95
CA GLY A 103 -2.56 6.60 3.04
C GLY A 103 -3.15 6.91 1.68
N PHE A 104 -2.34 7.42 0.75
CA PHE A 104 -2.78 7.66 -0.62
C PHE A 104 -3.24 6.36 -1.28
N ILE A 105 -2.46 5.29 -1.16
CA ILE A 105 -2.82 3.98 -1.74
C ILE A 105 -4.14 3.48 -1.16
N ALA A 106 -4.35 3.62 0.16
CA ALA A 106 -5.59 3.20 0.81
C ALA A 106 -6.80 3.97 0.26
N VAL A 107 -6.66 5.27 0.01
CA VAL A 107 -7.73 6.09 -0.59
C VAL A 107 -8.04 5.62 -2.02
N VAL A 108 -7.01 5.33 -2.81
CA VAL A 108 -7.19 4.85 -4.18
C VAL A 108 -7.94 3.51 -4.22
N LEU A 109 -7.64 2.62 -3.27
CA LEU A 109 -8.25 1.29 -3.22
C LEU A 109 -9.69 1.31 -2.65
N ALA A 110 -10.01 2.30 -1.85
CA ALA A 110 -11.36 2.43 -1.29
C ALA A 110 -12.36 2.91 -2.33
#